data_c83ec6b59ea37860384c95aa522a53f8
#
_entry.id   c83ec6b59ea37860384c95aa522a53f8
#
_cell.length_a   1.000
_cell.length_b   1.000
_cell.length_c   1.000
_cell.angle_alpha   90.00
_cell.angle_beta   90.00
_cell.angle_gamma   90.00
#
_symmetry.space_group_name_H-M   'P 1'
#
loop_
_entity.id
_entity.type
_entity.pdbx_description
1 polymer ?
#
loop_
_entity_poly.entity_id
_entity_poly.type
_entity_poly.pdbx_seq_one_letter_code
_entity_poly.pdbx_strand_id
1 'polypeptide(L)'
;HGAHHEFPAHTVNYRANVWAMKHAGVKAVFAPCSAGSLQSSIAPGDFVVVDQFVDRTYGRRDTFFDGPGAHHTAMAHPYHPELRQRLIDACRAGGVTVHEQGTVVVINGPRFSTVAESRWFGQMGWSVVNMTQYPEVALCNEAELPVAGVALVTDYDAGLEDDPSVPHVTMEQVFAFFDSNVHRVRDVLFRAVRSLGARGARAGCLCARGGLRAGGLRAGRFVY
;
A
#
# COMPACT_ATOMS: atom_id res chain seq x y z
N HIS A 1 8.96 1.20 -10.19
CA HIS A 1 9.70 0.15 -10.91
C HIS A 1 10.39 0.64 -12.19
N GLY A 2 10.24 1.92 -12.58
CA GLY A 2 10.69 2.44 -13.86
C GLY A 2 9.73 2.12 -15.02
N ALA A 3 9.98 2.73 -16.20
CA ALA A 3 9.09 2.62 -17.35
C ALA A 3 9.06 1.21 -17.97
N HIS A 4 10.13 0.45 -17.78
CA HIS A 4 10.30 -0.90 -18.32
C HIS A 4 10.49 -1.96 -17.22
N HIS A 5 10.03 -1.66 -16.00
CA HIS A 5 10.14 -2.53 -14.81
C HIS A 5 11.59 -2.91 -14.46
N GLU A 6 12.55 -2.00 -14.71
CA GLU A 6 13.98 -2.22 -14.50
C GLU A 6 14.40 -2.21 -13.02
N PHE A 7 13.55 -1.72 -12.12
CA PHE A 7 13.83 -1.68 -10.68
C PHE A 7 12.95 -2.69 -9.92
N PRO A 8 13.52 -3.80 -9.43
CA PRO A 8 12.80 -4.69 -8.52
C PRO A 8 12.43 -3.98 -7.21
N ALA A 9 11.39 -4.47 -6.52
CA ALA A 9 10.77 -3.78 -5.39
C ALA A 9 11.76 -3.30 -4.31
N HIS A 10 12.80 -4.09 -4.00
CA HIS A 10 13.79 -3.75 -2.97
C HIS A 10 14.79 -2.65 -3.39
N THR A 11 14.89 -2.32 -4.68
CA THR A 11 15.80 -1.29 -5.21
C THR A 11 15.09 -0.02 -5.68
N VAL A 12 13.75 0.01 -5.66
CA VAL A 12 12.98 1.22 -5.96
C VAL A 12 13.38 2.34 -5.01
N ASN A 13 13.63 3.53 -5.56
CA ASN A 13 13.96 4.70 -4.73
C ASN A 13 12.69 5.34 -4.15
N TYR A 14 12.09 4.69 -3.16
CA TYR A 14 10.88 5.15 -2.49
C TYR A 14 11.04 6.54 -1.87
N ARG A 15 12.22 6.83 -1.26
CA ARG A 15 12.50 8.15 -0.67
C ARG A 15 12.41 9.26 -1.72
N ALA A 16 13.07 9.07 -2.86
CA ALA A 16 13.02 10.07 -3.94
C ALA A 16 11.60 10.26 -4.48
N ASN A 17 10.85 9.17 -4.64
CA ASN A 17 9.47 9.23 -5.14
C ASN A 17 8.57 10.02 -4.19
N VAL A 18 8.58 9.70 -2.89
CA VAL A 18 7.75 10.39 -1.89
C VAL A 18 8.20 11.84 -1.72
N TRP A 19 9.52 12.08 -1.71
CA TRP A 19 10.06 13.44 -1.64
C TRP A 19 9.63 14.29 -2.84
N ALA A 20 9.70 13.74 -4.05
CA ALA A 20 9.26 14.44 -5.26
C ALA A 20 7.76 14.78 -5.20
N MET A 21 6.91 13.88 -4.74
CA MET A 21 5.49 14.15 -4.54
C MET A 21 5.27 15.30 -3.53
N LYS A 22 5.97 15.27 -2.40
CA LYS A 22 5.90 16.34 -1.39
C LYS A 22 6.36 17.68 -1.97
N HIS A 23 7.49 17.70 -2.67
CA HIS A 23 8.05 18.91 -3.30
C HIS A 23 7.13 19.47 -4.40
N ALA A 24 6.48 18.62 -5.17
CA ALA A 24 5.48 19.01 -6.16
C ALA A 24 4.17 19.53 -5.57
N GLY A 25 4.03 19.52 -4.23
CA GLY A 25 2.85 20.04 -3.55
C GLY A 25 1.65 19.10 -3.57
N VAL A 26 1.88 17.79 -3.79
CA VAL A 26 0.83 16.76 -3.69
C VAL A 26 0.16 16.83 -2.32
N LYS A 27 -1.16 16.68 -2.29
CA LYS A 27 -1.98 16.81 -1.05
C LYS A 27 -2.48 15.47 -0.50
N ALA A 28 -2.50 14.43 -1.33
CA ALA A 28 -2.95 13.10 -0.95
C ALA A 28 -2.37 12.06 -1.93
N VAL A 29 -2.18 10.84 -1.46
CA VAL A 29 -1.64 9.73 -2.26
C VAL A 29 -2.62 8.57 -2.24
N PHE A 30 -2.97 8.05 -3.41
CA PHE A 30 -3.57 6.75 -3.57
C PHE A 30 -2.51 5.79 -4.09
N ALA A 31 -2.20 4.75 -3.33
CA ALA A 31 -1.15 3.78 -3.59
C ALA A 31 -1.74 2.43 -4.04
N PRO A 32 -1.98 2.25 -5.36
CA PRO A 32 -2.41 0.96 -5.87
C PRO A 32 -1.25 -0.03 -5.89
N CYS A 33 -1.56 -1.30 -5.69
CA CYS A 33 -0.61 -2.39 -5.89
C CYS A 33 -1.30 -3.66 -6.39
N SER A 34 -0.54 -4.57 -6.99
CA SER A 34 -0.92 -5.97 -7.13
C SER A 34 -0.56 -6.72 -5.86
N ALA A 35 -1.31 -7.75 -5.54
CA ALA A 35 -1.08 -8.56 -4.34
C ALA A 35 -1.58 -10.00 -4.53
N GLY A 36 -0.87 -10.96 -3.93
CA GLY A 36 -1.36 -12.31 -3.75
C GLY A 36 -2.30 -12.41 -2.54
N SER A 37 -3.36 -13.20 -2.67
CA SER A 37 -4.28 -13.47 -1.57
C SER A 37 -3.71 -14.48 -0.59
N LEU A 38 -3.86 -14.22 0.70
CA LEU A 38 -3.52 -15.14 1.79
C LEU A 38 -4.77 -15.82 2.39
N GLN A 39 -5.95 -15.52 1.84
CA GLN A 39 -7.24 -16.03 2.32
C GLN A 39 -8.07 -16.54 1.14
N SER A 40 -8.59 -17.75 1.20
CA SER A 40 -9.41 -18.32 0.12
C SER A 40 -10.70 -17.54 -0.14
N SER A 41 -11.17 -16.75 0.83
CA SER A 41 -12.33 -15.86 0.70
C SER A 41 -12.07 -14.56 -0.06
N ILE A 42 -10.82 -14.25 -0.39
CA ILE A 42 -10.41 -13.05 -1.14
C ILE A 42 -9.91 -13.53 -2.50
N ALA A 43 -10.75 -13.43 -3.51
CA ALA A 43 -10.48 -14.04 -4.82
C ALA A 43 -9.66 -13.12 -5.75
N PRO A 44 -8.93 -13.69 -6.72
CA PRO A 44 -8.36 -12.92 -7.82
C PRO A 44 -9.44 -12.09 -8.52
N GLY A 45 -9.14 -10.80 -8.71
CA GLY A 45 -10.10 -9.80 -9.23
C GLY A 45 -10.78 -8.98 -8.16
N ASP A 46 -10.72 -9.38 -6.91
CA ASP A 46 -11.19 -8.57 -5.79
C ASP A 46 -10.21 -7.43 -5.50
N PHE A 47 -10.74 -6.39 -4.86
CA PHE A 47 -9.98 -5.27 -4.37
C PHE A 47 -9.95 -5.29 -2.85
N VAL A 48 -8.79 -5.05 -2.25
CA VAL A 48 -8.65 -4.88 -0.79
C VAL A 48 -8.20 -3.46 -0.51
N VAL A 49 -9.03 -2.68 0.18
CA VAL A 49 -8.64 -1.36 0.68
C VAL A 49 -7.97 -1.54 2.03
N VAL A 50 -6.65 -1.65 2.00
CA VAL A 50 -5.86 -1.99 3.17
C VAL A 50 -5.95 -0.93 4.28
N ASP A 51 -5.94 -1.37 5.52
CA ASP A 51 -5.97 -0.51 6.71
C ASP A 51 -4.75 -0.72 7.62
N GLN A 52 -4.02 -1.81 7.43
CA GLN A 52 -2.79 -2.12 8.16
C GLN A 52 -1.74 -2.73 7.24
N PHE A 53 -0.47 -2.59 7.61
CA PHE A 53 0.61 -3.35 6.99
C PHE A 53 1.49 -4.03 8.06
N VAL A 54 2.14 -5.10 7.64
CA VAL A 54 3.21 -5.76 8.39
C VAL A 54 4.45 -5.76 7.53
N ASP A 55 5.54 -5.17 8.02
CA ASP A 55 6.82 -5.13 7.32
C ASP A 55 7.62 -6.42 7.55
N ARG A 56 7.96 -7.09 6.47
CA ARG A 56 8.87 -8.23 6.40
C ARG A 56 10.00 -7.96 5.40
N THR A 57 10.30 -6.68 5.15
CA THR A 57 11.41 -6.26 4.29
C THR A 57 12.70 -6.10 5.09
N TYR A 58 13.81 -5.92 4.39
CA TYR A 58 15.12 -5.63 4.98
C TYR A 58 15.99 -4.86 3.99
N GLY A 59 16.93 -4.09 4.52
CA GLY A 59 17.95 -3.38 3.73
C GLY A 59 17.41 -2.25 2.86
N ARG A 60 16.18 -1.80 3.07
CA ARG A 60 15.58 -0.66 2.36
C ARG A 60 15.93 0.64 3.06
N ARG A 61 15.97 1.73 2.28
CA ARG A 61 15.98 3.09 2.84
C ARG A 61 14.54 3.50 3.13
N ASP A 62 14.12 3.36 4.36
CA ASP A 62 12.73 3.38 4.80
C ASP A 62 12.37 4.57 5.70
N THR A 63 13.30 5.51 5.89
CA THR A 63 13.07 6.75 6.63
C THR A 63 13.78 7.94 6.00
N PHE A 64 13.25 9.15 6.19
CA PHE A 64 13.94 10.41 5.90
C PHE A 64 14.83 10.88 7.06
N PHE A 65 14.74 10.26 8.23
CA PHE A 65 15.37 10.69 9.47
C PHE A 65 16.52 9.76 9.87
N ASP A 66 17.43 9.50 8.93
CA ASP A 66 18.62 8.66 9.14
C ASP A 66 19.88 9.47 9.58
N GLY A 67 19.70 10.74 9.92
CA GLY A 67 20.73 11.65 10.43
C GLY A 67 20.78 11.74 11.97
N PRO A 68 21.59 12.66 12.52
CA PRO A 68 21.65 12.87 13.96
C PRO A 68 20.33 13.42 14.51
N GLY A 69 19.85 12.82 15.59
CA GLY A 69 18.58 13.14 16.23
C GLY A 69 17.49 12.13 15.91
N ALA A 70 16.82 11.63 16.96
CA ALA A 70 15.74 10.67 16.81
C ALA A 70 14.43 11.38 16.42
N HIS A 71 13.74 10.86 15.43
CA HIS A 71 12.39 11.25 15.06
C HIS A 71 11.48 10.01 15.06
N HIS A 72 10.34 10.10 15.71
CA HIS A 72 9.38 9.00 15.82
C HIS A 72 8.06 9.37 15.17
N THR A 73 7.70 8.65 14.10
CA THR A 73 6.43 8.84 13.40
C THR A 73 5.40 7.85 13.93
N ALA A 74 4.23 8.34 14.35
CA ALA A 74 3.13 7.48 14.78
C ALA A 74 2.60 6.64 13.61
N MET A 75 2.55 5.31 13.80
CA MET A 75 2.21 4.36 12.73
C MET A 75 1.08 3.40 13.13
N ALA A 76 0.36 3.66 14.24
CA ALA A 76 -0.75 2.81 14.66
C ALA A 76 -1.89 2.75 13.63
N HIS A 77 -2.11 3.82 12.89
CA HIS A 77 -3.09 3.92 11.81
C HIS A 77 -2.42 4.51 10.57
N PRO A 78 -1.71 3.66 9.77
CA PRO A 78 -0.85 4.14 8.70
C PRO A 78 -1.60 4.70 7.48
N TYR A 79 -2.88 4.34 7.31
CA TYR A 79 -3.69 4.77 6.17
C TYR A 79 -4.77 5.77 6.59
N HIS A 80 -4.92 6.83 5.79
CA HIS A 80 -5.86 7.92 6.09
C HIS A 80 -7.32 7.49 5.91
N PRO A 81 -8.18 7.61 6.94
CA PRO A 81 -9.52 7.02 6.92
C PRO A 81 -10.44 7.61 5.85
N GLU A 82 -10.40 8.93 5.62
CA GLU A 82 -11.23 9.55 4.59
C GLU A 82 -10.80 9.12 3.16
N LEU A 83 -9.50 8.95 2.92
CA LEU A 83 -9.01 8.48 1.62
C LEU A 83 -9.37 7.01 1.41
N ARG A 84 -9.29 6.20 2.45
CA ARG A 84 -9.75 4.81 2.41
C ARG A 84 -11.23 4.74 2.06
N GLN A 85 -12.08 5.53 2.72
CA GLN A 85 -13.50 5.57 2.42
C GLN A 85 -13.79 5.94 0.96
N ARG A 86 -13.03 6.91 0.40
CA ARG A 86 -13.16 7.28 -1.01
C ARG A 86 -12.79 6.14 -1.96
N LEU A 87 -11.77 5.34 -1.63
CA LEU A 87 -11.42 4.15 -2.40
C LEU A 87 -12.54 3.10 -2.33
N ILE A 88 -13.08 2.83 -1.14
CA ILE A 88 -14.20 1.91 -0.94
C ILE A 88 -15.41 2.34 -1.79
N ASP A 89 -15.80 3.60 -1.68
CA ASP A 89 -16.93 4.15 -2.44
C ASP A 89 -16.68 4.09 -3.96
N ALA A 90 -15.45 4.35 -4.39
CA ALA A 90 -15.06 4.26 -5.79
C ALA A 90 -15.09 2.82 -6.33
N CYS A 91 -14.67 1.84 -5.52
CA CYS A 91 -14.76 0.42 -5.84
C CYS A 91 -16.22 -0.01 -6.00
N ARG A 92 -17.07 0.32 -5.04
CA ARG A 92 -18.50 0.03 -5.08
C ARG A 92 -19.19 0.65 -6.31
N ALA A 93 -18.91 1.93 -6.58
CA ALA A 93 -19.42 2.63 -7.75
C ALA A 93 -18.85 2.10 -9.09
N GLY A 94 -17.69 1.44 -9.04
CA GLY A 94 -17.08 0.74 -10.17
C GLY A 94 -17.61 -0.68 -10.39
N GLY A 95 -18.49 -1.19 -9.52
CA GLY A 95 -19.04 -2.53 -9.60
C GLY A 95 -18.01 -3.63 -9.37
N VAL A 96 -16.93 -3.34 -8.60
CA VAL A 96 -15.90 -4.32 -8.24
C VAL A 96 -16.16 -4.85 -6.84
N THR A 97 -15.87 -6.13 -6.61
CA THR A 97 -15.86 -6.71 -5.26
C THR A 97 -14.78 -6.04 -4.44
N VAL A 98 -15.12 -5.53 -3.26
CA VAL A 98 -14.18 -4.83 -2.39
C VAL A 98 -14.25 -5.35 -0.96
N HIS A 99 -13.08 -5.67 -0.43
CA HIS A 99 -12.84 -5.91 0.99
C HIS A 99 -12.40 -4.58 1.61
N GLU A 100 -13.22 -4.07 2.51
CA GLU A 100 -13.08 -2.70 3.02
C GLU A 100 -11.95 -2.51 4.03
N GLN A 101 -11.39 -3.62 4.51
CA GLN A 101 -10.25 -3.67 5.40
C GLN A 101 -9.41 -4.90 5.11
N GLY A 102 -8.15 -4.84 5.47
CA GLY A 102 -7.24 -5.96 5.36
C GLY A 102 -5.80 -5.57 5.67
N THR A 103 -5.09 -6.47 6.31
CA THR A 103 -3.67 -6.30 6.56
C THR A 103 -2.87 -6.81 5.38
N VAL A 104 -1.99 -5.97 4.85
CA VAL A 104 -1.02 -6.38 3.84
C VAL A 104 0.32 -6.71 4.51
N VAL A 105 0.85 -7.92 4.27
CA VAL A 105 2.24 -8.20 4.61
C VAL A 105 3.14 -7.81 3.44
N VAL A 106 4.21 -7.09 3.71
CA VAL A 106 5.13 -6.61 2.69
C VAL A 106 6.43 -7.39 2.77
N ILE A 107 6.69 -8.21 1.75
CA ILE A 107 7.94 -8.98 1.62
C ILE A 107 8.97 -8.22 0.80
N ASN A 108 10.24 -8.60 0.95
CA ASN A 108 11.31 -7.85 0.30
C ASN A 108 11.29 -7.93 -1.22
N GLY A 109 10.94 -9.08 -1.79
CA GLY A 109 11.14 -9.34 -3.22
C GLY A 109 12.64 -9.41 -3.61
N PRO A 110 12.95 -9.68 -4.88
CA PRO A 110 12.01 -9.96 -5.99
C PRO A 110 11.38 -11.36 -5.94
N ARG A 111 11.89 -12.26 -5.07
CA ARG A 111 11.28 -13.59 -4.93
C ARG A 111 9.89 -13.50 -4.28
N PHE A 112 9.04 -14.42 -4.64
CA PHE A 112 7.75 -14.63 -3.98
C PHE A 112 7.90 -15.36 -2.65
N SER A 113 6.81 -15.46 -1.89
CA SER A 113 6.74 -16.23 -0.66
C SER A 113 7.05 -17.70 -0.92
N THR A 114 7.68 -18.36 0.06
CA THR A 114 7.63 -19.82 0.11
C THR A 114 6.26 -20.27 0.63
N VAL A 115 5.88 -21.52 0.38
CA VAL A 115 4.65 -22.12 0.95
C VAL A 115 4.60 -21.95 2.47
N ALA A 116 5.73 -22.14 3.16
CA ALA A 116 5.80 -22.01 4.61
C ALA A 116 5.60 -20.56 5.09
N GLU A 117 6.18 -19.58 4.40
CA GLU A 117 5.96 -18.16 4.68
C GLU A 117 4.50 -17.78 4.45
N SER A 118 3.94 -18.18 3.31
CA SER A 118 2.57 -17.88 2.94
C SER A 118 1.56 -18.47 3.93
N ARG A 119 1.73 -19.74 4.31
CA ARG A 119 0.91 -20.39 5.35
C ARG A 119 1.01 -19.66 6.68
N TRP A 120 2.22 -19.28 7.08
CA TRP A 120 2.41 -18.50 8.30
C TRP A 120 1.66 -17.18 8.25
N PHE A 121 1.77 -16.44 7.15
CA PHE A 121 1.08 -15.16 6.96
C PHE A 121 -0.45 -15.34 7.00
N GLY A 122 -0.97 -16.37 6.34
CA GLY A 122 -2.40 -16.68 6.36
C GLY A 122 -2.92 -17.04 7.75
N GLN A 123 -2.13 -17.82 8.54
CA GLN A 123 -2.45 -18.18 9.92
C GLN A 123 -2.49 -16.97 10.87
N MET A 124 -1.71 -15.92 10.58
CA MET A 124 -1.78 -14.66 11.32
C MET A 124 -3.03 -13.82 11.00
N GLY A 125 -3.87 -14.29 10.08
CA GLY A 125 -5.08 -13.58 9.65
C GLY A 125 -4.79 -12.41 8.71
N TRP A 126 -3.59 -12.30 8.13
CA TRP A 126 -3.31 -11.26 7.15
C TRP A 126 -4.01 -11.55 5.83
N SER A 127 -4.38 -10.49 5.13
CA SER A 127 -5.30 -10.60 3.99
C SER A 127 -4.58 -10.83 2.67
N VAL A 128 -3.50 -10.08 2.44
CA VAL A 128 -2.78 -10.08 1.16
C VAL A 128 -1.28 -9.88 1.38
N VAL A 129 -0.48 -10.33 0.41
CA VAL A 129 0.97 -10.12 0.37
C VAL A 129 1.35 -9.28 -0.84
N ASN A 130 2.28 -8.33 -0.64
CA ASN A 130 2.87 -7.54 -1.71
C ASN A 130 4.34 -7.21 -1.44
N MET A 131 4.92 -6.29 -2.23
CA MET A 131 6.34 -5.93 -2.11
C MET A 131 6.58 -4.42 -1.97
N THR A 132 5.54 -3.56 -2.03
CA THR A 132 5.75 -2.12 -2.25
C THR A 132 5.06 -1.19 -1.24
N GLN A 133 4.03 -1.63 -0.50
CA GLN A 133 3.34 -0.77 0.47
C GLN A 133 4.27 -0.27 1.60
N TYR A 134 5.32 -1.02 1.92
CA TYR A 134 6.42 -0.54 2.75
C TYR A 134 7.71 -0.47 1.91
N PRO A 135 8.49 0.60 1.99
CA PRO A 135 8.39 1.73 2.92
C PRO A 135 7.53 2.90 2.42
N GLU A 136 6.83 2.76 1.28
CA GLU A 136 6.10 3.87 0.65
C GLU A 136 5.12 4.54 1.62
N VAL A 137 4.30 3.76 2.31
CA VAL A 137 3.32 4.29 3.27
C VAL A 137 3.98 4.93 4.49
N ALA A 138 5.05 4.33 5.01
CA ALA A 138 5.81 4.89 6.13
C ALA A 138 6.44 6.24 5.75
N LEU A 139 7.06 6.33 4.59
CA LEU A 139 7.64 7.57 4.06
C LEU A 139 6.58 8.64 3.78
N CYS A 140 5.40 8.27 3.28
CA CYS A 140 4.29 9.21 3.13
C CYS A 140 3.88 9.79 4.48
N ASN A 141 3.79 8.98 5.53
CA ASN A 141 3.45 9.45 6.87
C ASN A 141 4.55 10.36 7.45
N GLU A 142 5.83 10.03 7.27
CA GLU A 142 6.94 10.91 7.66
C GLU A 142 6.92 12.25 6.92
N ALA A 143 6.54 12.22 5.64
CA ALA A 143 6.39 13.42 4.82
C ALA A 143 5.06 14.18 5.07
N GLU A 144 4.21 13.74 6.01
CA GLU A 144 2.88 14.30 6.28
C GLU A 144 2.00 14.31 5.02
N LEU A 145 2.11 13.28 4.17
CA LEU A 145 1.26 13.06 3.01
C LEU A 145 0.19 12.01 3.36
N PRO A 146 -1.09 12.40 3.47
CA PRO A 146 -2.18 11.44 3.64
C PRO A 146 -2.14 10.39 2.54
N VAL A 147 -2.17 9.11 2.91
CA VAL A 147 -2.07 7.98 1.98
C VAL A 147 -3.15 6.95 2.24
N ALA A 148 -3.67 6.34 1.18
CA ALA A 148 -4.52 5.15 1.25
C ALA A 148 -4.09 4.14 0.19
N GLY A 149 -4.04 2.86 0.58
CA GLY A 149 -3.65 1.76 -0.29
C GLY A 149 -4.86 0.98 -0.81
N VAL A 150 -4.78 0.53 -2.05
CA VAL A 150 -5.72 -0.43 -2.63
C VAL A 150 -4.95 -1.50 -3.38
N ALA A 151 -5.18 -2.76 -3.00
CA ALA A 151 -4.60 -3.91 -3.66
C ALA A 151 -5.60 -4.52 -4.64
N LEU A 152 -5.19 -4.72 -5.89
CA LEU A 152 -5.83 -5.65 -6.80
C LEU A 152 -5.26 -7.04 -6.51
N VAL A 153 -6.11 -7.98 -6.15
CA VAL A 153 -5.72 -9.37 -5.98
C VAL A 153 -5.53 -10.01 -7.35
N THR A 154 -4.31 -10.48 -7.63
CA THR A 154 -3.95 -11.07 -8.92
C THR A 154 -3.95 -12.60 -8.92
N ASP A 155 -3.68 -13.18 -7.76
CA ASP A 155 -3.51 -14.61 -7.55
C ASP A 155 -3.75 -15.01 -6.10
N TYR A 156 -3.82 -16.29 -5.85
CA TYR A 156 -3.66 -16.85 -4.51
C TYR A 156 -2.18 -17.13 -4.25
N ASP A 157 -1.69 -16.72 -3.07
CA ASP A 157 -0.29 -16.95 -2.71
C ASP A 157 -0.03 -18.44 -2.42
N ALA A 158 1.22 -18.87 -2.53
CA ALA A 158 1.66 -20.26 -2.52
C ALA A 158 1.13 -21.11 -1.34
N GLY A 159 0.79 -20.48 -0.21
CA GLY A 159 0.26 -21.20 0.95
C GLY A 159 -1.12 -21.81 0.77
N LEU A 160 -1.86 -21.39 -0.24
CA LEU A 160 -3.21 -21.86 -0.54
C LEU A 160 -3.24 -22.94 -1.65
N GLU A 161 -2.09 -23.42 -2.11
CA GLU A 161 -1.99 -24.40 -3.20
C GLU A 161 -2.67 -25.76 -2.90
N ASP A 162 -2.77 -26.14 -1.62
CA ASP A 162 -3.44 -27.37 -1.19
C ASP A 162 -4.95 -27.19 -0.91
N ASP A 163 -5.46 -25.97 -1.01
CA ASP A 163 -6.91 -25.72 -0.84
C ASP A 163 -7.65 -26.12 -2.12
N PRO A 164 -8.52 -27.15 -2.09
CA PRO A 164 -9.22 -27.64 -3.27
C PRO A 164 -10.18 -26.62 -3.90
N SER A 165 -10.52 -25.55 -3.16
CA SER A 165 -11.34 -24.46 -3.68
C SER A 165 -10.53 -23.41 -4.47
N VAL A 166 -9.19 -23.48 -4.42
CA VAL A 166 -8.27 -22.54 -5.03
C VAL A 166 -7.69 -23.11 -6.32
N PRO A 167 -7.91 -22.49 -7.48
CA PRO A 167 -7.31 -22.94 -8.72
C PRO A 167 -5.80 -22.67 -8.74
N HIS A 168 -5.04 -23.63 -9.23
CA HIS A 168 -3.62 -23.43 -9.51
C HIS A 168 -3.46 -22.44 -10.67
N VAL A 169 -2.59 -21.44 -10.49
CA VAL A 169 -2.27 -20.46 -11.54
C VAL A 169 -0.77 -20.40 -11.81
N THR A 170 -0.41 -20.19 -13.07
CA THR A 170 0.99 -19.97 -13.46
C THR A 170 1.34 -18.48 -13.40
N MET A 171 2.64 -18.17 -13.36
CA MET A 171 3.11 -16.77 -13.39
C MET A 171 2.64 -16.01 -14.63
N GLU A 172 2.60 -16.67 -15.79
CA GLU A 172 2.09 -16.09 -17.02
C GLU A 172 0.61 -15.71 -16.89
N GLN A 173 -0.18 -16.54 -16.22
CA GLN A 173 -1.60 -16.26 -15.93
C GLN A 173 -1.76 -15.07 -14.97
N VAL A 174 -0.89 -14.96 -13.95
CA VAL A 174 -0.89 -13.80 -13.02
C VAL A 174 -0.63 -12.50 -13.78
N PHE A 175 0.40 -12.46 -14.65
CA PHE A 175 0.69 -11.26 -15.43
C PHE A 175 -0.42 -10.94 -16.44
N ALA A 176 -0.93 -11.94 -17.17
CA ALA A 176 -2.03 -11.75 -18.10
C ALA A 176 -3.30 -11.26 -17.39
N PHE A 177 -3.56 -11.76 -16.18
CA PHE A 177 -4.67 -11.32 -15.35
C PHE A 177 -4.48 -9.86 -14.92
N PHE A 178 -3.29 -9.48 -14.48
CA PHE A 178 -2.98 -8.10 -14.13
C PHE A 178 -3.22 -7.16 -15.31
N ASP A 179 -2.64 -7.47 -16.49
CA ASP A 179 -2.78 -6.64 -17.69
C ASP A 179 -4.24 -6.47 -18.11
N SER A 180 -5.05 -7.53 -18.00
CA SER A 180 -6.48 -7.47 -18.33
C SER A 180 -7.32 -6.68 -17.31
N ASN A 181 -6.82 -6.49 -16.08
CA ASN A 181 -7.53 -5.81 -15.01
C ASN A 181 -6.98 -4.43 -14.63
N VAL A 182 -5.85 -4.01 -15.18
CA VAL A 182 -5.22 -2.70 -14.89
C VAL A 182 -6.17 -1.53 -15.16
N HIS A 183 -7.06 -1.65 -16.16
CA HIS A 183 -8.06 -0.62 -16.45
C HIS A 183 -9.07 -0.45 -15.31
N ARG A 184 -9.44 -1.53 -14.59
CA ARG A 184 -10.34 -1.47 -13.43
C ARG A 184 -9.70 -0.67 -12.29
N VAL A 185 -8.39 -0.92 -12.01
CA VAL A 185 -7.63 -0.14 -11.03
C VAL A 185 -7.61 1.33 -11.40
N ARG A 186 -7.30 1.64 -12.66
CA ARG A 186 -7.29 3.03 -13.17
C ARG A 186 -8.65 3.70 -12.99
N ASP A 187 -9.74 3.03 -13.32
CA ASP A 187 -11.09 3.58 -13.23
C ASP A 187 -11.49 3.84 -11.77
N VAL A 188 -11.16 2.93 -10.85
CA VAL A 188 -11.35 3.13 -9.40
C VAL A 188 -10.55 4.34 -8.91
N LEU A 189 -9.27 4.45 -9.28
CA LEU A 189 -8.42 5.57 -8.88
C LEU A 189 -8.97 6.90 -9.41
N PHE A 190 -9.38 6.97 -10.68
CA PHE A 190 -9.96 8.21 -11.23
C PHE A 190 -11.27 8.60 -10.57
N ARG A 191 -12.13 7.64 -10.19
CA ARG A 191 -13.34 7.92 -9.40
C ARG A 191 -12.96 8.49 -8.02
N ALA A 192 -12.01 7.84 -7.32
CA ALA A 192 -11.53 8.31 -6.02
C ALA A 192 -10.94 9.73 -6.10
N VAL A 193 -10.07 10.01 -7.10
CA VAL A 193 -9.48 11.33 -7.32
C VAL A 193 -10.55 12.39 -7.63
N ARG A 194 -11.50 12.11 -8.51
CA ARG A 194 -12.61 13.03 -8.81
C ARG A 194 -13.44 13.38 -7.58
N SER A 195 -13.61 12.43 -6.66
CA SER A 195 -14.32 12.66 -5.40
C SER A 195 -13.62 13.65 -4.46
N LEU A 196 -12.30 13.87 -4.63
CA LEU A 196 -11.54 14.87 -3.88
C LEU A 196 -11.85 16.31 -4.33
N GLY A 197 -12.18 16.52 -5.61
CA GLY A 197 -12.43 17.85 -6.16
C GLY A 197 -13.71 18.53 -5.68
N ALA A 198 -14.66 17.76 -5.10
CA ALA A 198 -15.91 18.29 -4.57
C ALA A 198 -15.79 18.86 -3.13
N ARG A 199 -14.79 18.41 -2.37
CA ARG A 199 -14.46 18.91 -1.01
C ARG A 199 -12.99 18.59 -0.78
N GLY A 200 -12.11 19.59 -0.82
CA GLY A 200 -10.69 19.38 -0.56
C GLY A 200 -10.50 18.52 0.69
N ALA A 201 -9.68 17.47 0.60
CA ALA A 201 -9.30 16.68 1.75
C ALA A 201 -8.76 17.64 2.81
N ARG A 202 -9.39 17.69 3.98
CA ARG A 202 -8.84 18.49 5.09
C ARG A 202 -7.50 17.85 5.44
N ALA A 203 -6.42 18.56 5.17
CA ALA A 203 -5.09 18.17 5.60
C ALA A 203 -5.07 18.14 7.14
N GLY A 204 -5.33 16.98 7.68
CA GLY A 204 -5.28 16.69 9.10
C GLY A 204 -4.64 15.32 9.28
N CYS A 205 -3.34 15.31 9.56
CA CYS A 205 -2.68 14.10 10.02
C CYS A 205 -3.39 13.63 11.31
N LEU A 206 -3.82 12.38 11.37
CA LEU A 206 -4.35 11.75 12.58
C LEU A 206 -3.37 11.81 13.76
N CYS A 207 -2.07 11.99 13.49
CA CYS A 207 -1.03 12.22 14.49
C CYS A 207 -1.30 13.44 15.38
N ALA A 208 -2.10 14.43 14.94
CA ALA A 208 -2.40 15.64 15.69
C ALA A 208 -3.48 15.46 16.77
N ARG A 209 -4.16 14.32 16.88
CA ARG A 209 -5.21 14.08 17.88
C ARG A 209 -4.76 13.31 19.11
N GLY A 210 -3.53 12.79 19.16
CA GLY A 210 -2.92 12.26 20.37
C GLY A 210 -2.11 13.36 21.05
N GLY A 211 -2.69 14.00 22.08
CA GLY A 211 -2.13 15.18 22.73
C GLY A 211 -0.77 14.97 23.41
N LEU A 212 0.28 15.09 22.65
CA LEU A 212 1.59 15.52 23.13
C LEU A 212 1.89 16.83 22.40
N ARG A 213 1.77 17.94 23.10
CA ARG A 213 2.22 19.24 22.61
C ARG A 213 3.72 19.13 22.35
N ALA A 214 4.10 18.94 21.09
CA ALA A 214 5.47 19.14 20.67
C ALA A 214 5.79 20.62 20.80
N GLY A 215 6.71 20.94 21.68
CA GLY A 215 7.32 22.27 21.75
C GLY A 215 7.85 22.65 20.38
N GLY A 216 7.60 23.90 19.97
CA GLY A 216 7.85 24.41 18.64
C GLY A 216 9.21 24.05 18.07
N LEU A 217 9.21 23.23 17.06
CA LEU A 217 10.33 23.04 16.15
C LEU A 217 9.99 23.71 14.82
N ARG A 218 10.75 24.76 14.53
CA ARG A 218 10.78 25.44 13.23
C ARG A 218 11.07 24.41 12.15
N ALA A 219 10.46 24.58 10.96
CA ALA A 219 10.71 23.79 9.75
C ALA A 219 12.21 23.53 9.57
N GLY A 220 12.66 22.33 9.96
CA GLY A 220 14.02 21.88 9.71
C GLY A 220 14.22 21.66 8.23
N ARG A 221 15.26 22.23 7.68
CA ARG A 221 15.70 22.00 6.30
C ARG A 221 16.00 20.51 6.14
N PHE A 222 15.32 19.85 5.19
CA PHE A 222 15.74 18.54 4.74
C PHE A 222 17.16 18.67 4.17
N VAL A 223 18.13 17.97 4.79
CA VAL A 223 19.50 17.86 4.28
C VAL A 223 19.64 16.49 3.63
N TYR A 224 20.12 16.50 2.40
CA TYR A 224 20.35 15.30 1.56
C TYR A 224 21.58 14.52 2.02
#